data_728d2c4b301fe15e3abf6dc1325505ba
#
_entry.id   728d2c4b301fe15e3abf6dc1325505ba
#
_cell.length_a   1.000
_cell.length_b   1.000
_cell.length_c   1.000
_cell.angle_alpha   90.00
_cell.angle_beta   90.00
_cell.angle_gamma   90.00
#
_symmetry.space_group_name_H-M   'P 1'
#
loop_
_entity.id
_entity.type
_entity.pdbx_description
1 polymer ?
#
loop_
_entity_poly.entity_id
_entity_poly.type
_entity_poly.pdbx_seq_one_letter_code
_entity_poly.pdbx_strand_id
1 'polypeptide(L)'
;MFQLNTKMNPTGFPPVAKTLPQAVERIVSALKPERIILFGSYAYGNPTHDSDVDLFVIMETHGKTKEKHREISMLLYPRQFPVDIIVKTPKEVEDALKGGVDNGFFIREIIKKGKVLYDRCK
;
A
#
# COMPACT_ATOMS: atom_id res chain seq x y z
N MET A 1 9.57 8.37 -10.65
CA MET A 1 8.51 8.57 -9.65
C MET A 1 7.23 8.99 -10.35
N PHE A 2 6.14 8.41 -10.00
CA PHE A 2 4.85 8.77 -10.58
C PHE A 2 4.28 10.02 -9.91
N GLN A 3 3.31 10.66 -10.54
CA GLN A 3 2.66 11.83 -9.98
C GLN A 3 1.18 11.56 -9.73
N LEU A 4 0.66 12.18 -8.67
CA LEU A 4 -0.74 12.11 -8.32
C LEU A 4 -1.39 13.47 -8.50
N ASN A 5 -2.70 13.49 -8.68
CA ASN A 5 -3.47 14.71 -8.76
C ASN A 5 -3.34 15.47 -7.45
N THR A 6 -3.00 16.76 -7.52
CA THR A 6 -2.81 17.60 -6.34
C THR A 6 -4.09 18.26 -5.85
N LYS A 7 -5.20 18.10 -6.55
CA LYS A 7 -6.47 18.62 -6.10
C LYS A 7 -6.96 17.85 -4.87
N MET A 8 -7.63 18.54 -3.96
CA MET A 8 -8.27 17.87 -2.84
C MET A 8 -9.28 16.86 -3.37
N ASN A 9 -9.38 15.70 -2.71
CA ASN A 9 -10.36 14.74 -3.13
C ASN A 9 -11.76 15.20 -2.69
N PRO A 10 -12.82 14.69 -3.35
CA PRO A 10 -14.20 15.18 -3.12
C PRO A 10 -14.74 15.00 -1.71
N THR A 11 -14.10 14.17 -0.88
CA THR A 11 -14.52 13.98 0.51
C THR A 11 -13.98 15.07 1.44
N GLY A 12 -13.21 16.03 0.90
CA GLY A 12 -12.66 17.11 1.71
C GLY A 12 -11.30 16.80 2.32
N PHE A 13 -10.76 15.62 2.09
CA PHE A 13 -9.41 15.30 2.55
C PHE A 13 -8.39 16.09 1.74
N PRO A 14 -7.19 16.35 2.31
CA PRO A 14 -6.10 16.94 1.55
C PRO A 14 -5.75 16.09 0.33
N PRO A 15 -5.09 16.65 -0.68
CA PRO A 15 -4.69 15.88 -1.86
C PRO A 15 -3.82 14.68 -1.46
N VAL A 16 -4.12 13.53 -2.04
CA VAL A 16 -3.37 12.30 -1.79
C VAL A 16 -1.89 12.48 -2.15
N ALA A 17 -1.60 13.27 -3.18
CA ALA A 17 -0.21 13.56 -3.58
C ALA A 17 0.59 14.21 -2.45
N LYS A 18 -0.05 14.93 -1.53
CA LYS A 18 0.60 15.53 -0.37
C LYS A 18 0.70 14.58 0.81
N THR A 19 -0.35 13.84 1.07
CA THR A 19 -0.47 13.07 2.32
C THR A 19 0.07 11.65 2.20
N LEU A 20 0.03 11.08 1.01
CA LEU A 20 0.52 9.71 0.82
C LEU A 20 2.03 9.55 1.11
N PRO A 21 2.92 10.46 0.66
CA PRO A 21 4.33 10.33 1.01
C PRO A 21 4.58 10.38 2.51
N GLN A 22 3.81 11.19 3.23
CA GLN A 22 3.93 11.26 4.70
C GLN A 22 3.47 9.96 5.36
N ALA A 23 2.41 9.37 4.85
CA ALA A 23 1.90 8.10 5.35
C ALA A 23 2.94 6.99 5.13
N VAL A 24 3.52 6.94 3.95
CA VAL A 24 4.57 5.96 3.64
C VAL A 24 5.75 6.13 4.57
N GLU A 25 6.17 7.37 4.80
CA GLU A 25 7.29 7.65 5.71
C GLU A 25 7.01 7.15 7.12
N ARG A 26 5.79 7.35 7.62
CA ARG A 26 5.41 6.86 8.94
C ARG A 26 5.52 5.33 9.03
N ILE A 27 5.03 4.63 8.01
CA ILE A 27 5.11 3.18 7.98
C ILE A 27 6.56 2.72 7.94
N VAL A 28 7.37 3.34 7.08
CA VAL A 28 8.78 2.97 6.92
C VAL A 28 9.54 3.21 8.23
N SER A 29 9.32 4.36 8.85
CA SER A 29 10.05 4.70 10.09
C SER A 29 9.70 3.77 11.24
N ALA A 30 8.43 3.38 11.35
CA ALA A 30 7.97 2.58 12.48
C ALA A 30 8.19 1.09 12.29
N LEU A 31 7.98 0.57 11.08
CA LEU A 31 7.91 -0.87 10.85
C LEU A 31 9.00 -1.40 9.91
N LYS A 32 9.67 -0.52 9.21
CA LYS A 32 10.77 -0.88 8.29
C LYS A 32 10.41 -2.03 7.36
N PRO A 33 9.34 -1.86 6.57
CA PRO A 33 8.92 -2.92 5.65
C PRO A 33 9.96 -3.14 4.55
N GLU A 34 9.81 -4.23 3.85
CA GLU A 34 10.66 -4.52 2.71
C GLU A 34 10.23 -3.71 1.49
N ARG A 35 8.92 -3.57 1.29
CA ARG A 35 8.39 -2.85 0.13
C ARG A 35 6.99 -2.34 0.40
N ILE A 36 6.65 -1.21 -0.19
CA ILE A 36 5.27 -0.68 -0.18
C ILE A 36 4.91 -0.37 -1.62
N ILE A 37 3.79 -0.93 -2.09
CA ILE A 37 3.33 -0.79 -3.47
C ILE A 37 1.93 -0.21 -3.46
N LEU A 38 1.72 0.84 -4.25
CA LEU A 38 0.40 1.40 -4.49
C LEU A 38 -0.24 0.64 -5.65
N PHE A 39 -1.47 0.18 -5.47
CA PHE A 39 -2.20 -0.49 -6.53
C PHE A 39 -3.62 0.07 -6.61
N GLY A 40 -4.44 -0.48 -7.49
CA GLY A 40 -5.81 -0.01 -7.66
C GLY A 40 -5.90 1.31 -8.42
N SER A 41 -7.01 2.01 -8.24
CA SER A 41 -7.35 3.18 -9.06
C SER A 41 -6.30 4.28 -9.04
N TYR A 42 -5.73 4.55 -7.87
CA TYR A 42 -4.72 5.62 -7.77
C TYR A 42 -3.44 5.26 -8.50
N ALA A 43 -3.10 3.97 -8.55
CA ALA A 43 -1.90 3.53 -9.28
C ALA A 43 -2.11 3.54 -10.79
N TYR A 44 -3.34 3.22 -11.21
CA TYR A 44 -3.65 3.03 -12.63
C TYR A 44 -4.17 4.31 -13.30
N GLY A 45 -4.30 5.39 -12.55
CA GLY A 45 -4.66 6.68 -13.13
C GLY A 45 -6.14 6.96 -13.26
N ASN A 46 -6.99 6.14 -12.66
CA ASN A 46 -8.44 6.27 -12.78
C ASN A 46 -9.18 6.40 -11.45
N PRO A 47 -8.68 7.19 -10.48
CA PRO A 47 -9.38 7.33 -9.21
C PRO A 47 -10.66 8.13 -9.39
N THR A 48 -11.70 7.73 -8.66
CA THR A 48 -12.95 8.48 -8.56
C THR A 48 -13.08 8.98 -7.13
N HIS A 49 -14.14 9.76 -6.85
CA HIS A 49 -14.33 10.25 -5.50
C HIS A 49 -14.64 9.13 -4.49
N ASP A 50 -14.99 7.95 -4.96
CA ASP A 50 -15.23 6.80 -4.10
C ASP A 50 -14.01 5.88 -3.97
N SER A 51 -12.89 6.23 -4.61
CA SER A 51 -11.72 5.36 -4.62
C SER A 51 -10.96 5.44 -3.32
N ASP A 52 -10.55 4.27 -2.82
CA ASP A 52 -9.61 4.16 -1.70
C ASP A 52 -8.19 4.15 -2.24
N VAL A 53 -7.25 4.57 -1.39
CA VAL A 53 -5.83 4.35 -1.65
C VAL A 53 -5.53 2.91 -1.26
N ASP A 54 -5.06 2.10 -2.21
CA ASP A 54 -4.78 0.68 -1.97
C ASP A 54 -3.28 0.48 -1.81
N LEU A 55 -2.86 0.04 -0.62
CA LEU A 55 -1.46 -0.17 -0.30
C LEU A 55 -1.18 -1.65 -0.04
N PHE A 56 -0.14 -2.15 -0.67
CA PHE A 56 0.35 -3.51 -0.47
C PHE A 56 1.70 -3.42 0.24
N VAL A 57 1.74 -3.89 1.48
CA VAL A 57 2.93 -3.79 2.32
C VAL A 57 3.55 -5.17 2.47
N ILE A 58 4.80 -5.31 2.06
CA ILE A 58 5.54 -6.57 2.19
C ILE A 58 6.49 -6.40 3.36
N MET A 59 6.32 -7.22 4.39
CA MET A 59 7.16 -7.16 5.58
C MET A 59 7.09 -8.47 6.36
N GLU A 60 8.18 -8.78 7.07
CA GLU A 60 8.15 -9.92 7.97
C GLU A 60 7.20 -9.65 9.13
N THR A 61 6.43 -10.68 9.47
CA THR A 61 5.57 -10.61 10.64
C THR A 61 5.93 -11.80 11.52
N HIS A 62 6.40 -11.51 12.73
CA HIS A 62 6.75 -12.57 13.68
C HIS A 62 5.53 -13.08 14.44
N GLY A 63 4.36 -12.68 14.01
CA GLY A 63 3.09 -13.05 14.59
C GLY A 63 2.04 -13.05 13.52
N LYS A 64 0.83 -12.64 13.91
CA LYS A 64 -0.29 -12.63 12.98
C LYS A 64 -0.24 -11.38 12.10
N THR A 65 -0.48 -11.58 10.82
CA THR A 65 -0.57 -10.49 9.85
C THR A 65 -1.62 -9.45 10.26
N LYS A 66 -2.70 -9.88 10.92
CA LYS A 66 -3.74 -8.98 11.40
C LYS A 66 -3.21 -7.93 12.37
N GLU A 67 -2.25 -8.30 13.21
CA GLU A 67 -1.66 -7.36 14.15
C GLU A 67 -0.88 -6.27 13.43
N LYS A 68 -0.15 -6.64 12.38
CA LYS A 68 0.58 -5.67 11.58
C LYS A 68 -0.36 -4.76 10.80
N HIS A 69 -1.43 -5.31 10.29
CA HIS A 69 -2.47 -4.52 9.62
C HIS A 69 -3.01 -3.44 10.57
N ARG A 70 -3.29 -3.84 11.82
CA ARG A 70 -3.78 -2.89 12.83
C ARG A 70 -2.73 -1.83 13.14
N GLU A 71 -1.47 -2.23 13.32
CA GLU A 71 -0.40 -1.26 13.58
C GLU A 71 -0.30 -0.23 12.48
N ILE A 72 -0.35 -0.66 11.22
CA ILE A 72 -0.28 0.26 10.10
C ILE A 72 -1.48 1.21 10.12
N SER A 73 -2.66 0.69 10.35
CA SER A 73 -3.87 1.52 10.42
C SER A 73 -3.76 2.58 11.51
N MET A 74 -3.19 2.23 12.66
CA MET A 74 -2.98 3.16 13.76
C MET A 74 -1.95 4.25 13.40
N LEU A 75 -0.92 3.88 12.66
CA LEU A 75 0.09 4.85 12.23
C LEU A 75 -0.48 5.89 11.28
N LEU A 76 -1.54 5.55 10.56
CA LEU A 76 -2.16 6.45 9.60
C LEU A 76 -3.29 7.27 10.20
N TYR A 77 -3.54 7.12 11.49
CA TYR A 77 -4.59 7.88 12.16
C TYR A 77 -4.05 9.23 12.63
N PRO A 78 -4.80 10.36 12.53
CA PRO A 78 -6.09 10.45 11.83
C PRO A 78 -5.90 10.34 10.32
N ARG A 79 -6.81 9.63 9.66
CA ARG A 79 -6.70 9.39 8.24
C ARG A 79 -6.82 10.67 7.44
N GLN A 80 -5.94 10.79 6.45
CA GLN A 80 -5.97 11.89 5.49
C GLN A 80 -6.58 11.46 4.15
N PHE A 81 -6.94 10.18 4.04
CA PHE A 81 -7.58 9.61 2.85
C PHE A 81 -8.15 8.25 3.20
N PRO A 82 -9.18 7.79 2.47
CA PRO A 82 -9.64 6.41 2.61
C PRO A 82 -8.52 5.47 2.16
N VAL A 83 -8.24 4.45 2.94
CA VAL A 83 -7.14 3.55 2.65
C VAL A 83 -7.52 2.11 2.92
N ASP A 84 -7.08 1.23 2.02
CA ASP A 84 -7.20 -0.22 2.17
C ASP A 84 -5.78 -0.79 2.17
N ILE A 85 -5.47 -1.62 3.14
CA ILE A 85 -4.11 -2.11 3.35
C ILE A 85 -4.09 -3.63 3.31
N ILE A 86 -3.18 -4.17 2.50
CA ILE A 86 -2.92 -5.61 2.46
C ILE A 86 -1.48 -5.82 2.92
N VAL A 87 -1.30 -6.70 3.91
CA VAL A 87 0.03 -7.03 4.44
C VAL A 87 0.34 -8.47 4.10
N LYS A 88 1.51 -8.70 3.49
CA LYS A 88 1.99 -10.05 3.19
C LYS A 88 3.46 -10.15 3.57
N THR A 89 3.89 -11.36 3.96
CA THR A 89 5.30 -11.62 4.19
C THR A 89 6.01 -11.85 2.87
N PRO A 90 7.35 -11.68 2.82
CA PRO A 90 8.10 -12.00 1.62
C PRO A 90 7.88 -13.44 1.15
N LYS A 91 7.75 -14.38 2.08
CA LYS A 91 7.50 -15.78 1.74
C LYS A 91 6.14 -15.96 1.09
N GLU A 92 5.11 -15.28 1.62
CA GLU A 92 3.77 -15.35 1.03
C GLU A 92 3.77 -14.82 -0.41
N VAL A 93 4.51 -13.74 -0.63
CA VAL A 93 4.62 -13.16 -1.97
C VAL A 93 5.36 -14.13 -2.90
N GLU A 94 6.46 -14.69 -2.43
CA GLU A 94 7.22 -15.65 -3.22
C GLU A 94 6.37 -16.86 -3.61
N ASP A 95 5.64 -17.43 -2.65
CA ASP A 95 4.77 -18.56 -2.91
C ASP A 95 3.67 -18.22 -3.91
N ALA A 96 3.10 -17.02 -3.80
CA ALA A 96 2.09 -16.57 -4.75
C ALA A 96 2.64 -16.43 -6.16
N LEU A 97 3.86 -15.91 -6.27
CA LEU A 97 4.51 -15.73 -7.58
C LEU A 97 4.84 -17.07 -8.24
N LYS A 98 5.00 -18.11 -7.44
CA LYS A 98 5.25 -19.46 -7.97
C LYS A 98 3.96 -20.15 -8.44
N GLY A 99 2.80 -19.50 -8.23
CA GLY A 99 1.55 -20.01 -8.73
C GLY A 99 0.89 -21.10 -7.91
N GLY A 100 1.34 -21.30 -6.69
CA GLY A 100 0.85 -22.37 -5.85
C GLY A 100 -0.31 -22.04 -4.93
N VAL A 101 -0.83 -20.82 -4.97
CA VAL A 101 -1.88 -20.38 -4.05
C VAL A 101 -2.98 -19.64 -4.81
N ASP A 102 -4.15 -19.56 -4.19
CA ASP A 102 -5.34 -19.00 -4.80
C ASP A 102 -5.20 -17.52 -5.15
N ASN A 103 -4.43 -16.78 -4.37
CA ASN A 103 -4.25 -15.33 -4.58
C ASN A 103 -3.10 -14.99 -5.52
N GLY A 104 -2.49 -15.98 -6.15
CA GLY A 104 -1.29 -15.77 -6.95
C GLY A 104 -1.49 -14.77 -8.08
N PHE A 105 -2.62 -14.86 -8.77
CA PHE A 105 -2.91 -13.94 -9.86
C PHE A 105 -3.00 -12.50 -9.38
N PHE A 106 -3.72 -12.27 -8.28
CA PHE A 106 -3.92 -10.94 -7.72
C PHE A 106 -2.58 -10.31 -7.29
N ILE A 107 -1.78 -11.09 -6.58
CA ILE A 107 -0.47 -10.60 -6.11
C ILE A 107 0.46 -10.32 -7.28
N ARG A 108 0.47 -11.19 -8.29
CA ARG A 108 1.28 -10.95 -9.49
C ARG A 108 0.88 -9.66 -10.20
N GLU A 109 -0.42 -9.38 -10.26
CA GLU A 109 -0.90 -8.14 -10.88
C GLU A 109 -0.45 -6.92 -10.10
N ILE A 110 -0.50 -6.99 -8.77
CA ILE A 110 -0.02 -5.88 -7.94
C ILE A 110 1.46 -5.62 -8.18
N ILE A 111 2.27 -6.68 -8.17
CA ILE A 111 3.72 -6.54 -8.36
C ILE A 111 4.03 -6.00 -9.75
N LYS A 112 3.31 -6.47 -10.76
CA LYS A 112 3.58 -6.10 -12.15
C LYS A 112 3.10 -4.70 -12.50
N LYS A 113 1.90 -4.32 -12.05
CA LYS A 113 1.25 -3.08 -12.47
C LYS A 113 1.25 -1.99 -11.40
N GLY A 114 1.51 -2.34 -10.15
CA GLY A 114 1.50 -1.37 -9.08
C GLY A 114 2.67 -0.40 -9.16
N LYS A 115 2.57 0.67 -8.37
CA LYS A 115 3.64 1.68 -8.29
C LYS A 115 4.39 1.49 -6.99
N VAL A 116 5.68 1.22 -7.07
CA VAL A 116 6.53 1.04 -5.89
C VAL A 116 6.73 2.40 -5.23
N LEU A 117 6.23 2.54 -4.01
CA LEU A 117 6.38 3.76 -3.23
C LEU A 117 7.62 3.70 -2.34
N TYR A 118 8.02 2.51 -1.94
CA TYR A 118 9.20 2.29 -1.11
C TYR A 118 9.75 0.90 -1.38
N ASP A 119 11.06 0.80 -1.50
CA ASP A 119 11.76 -0.47 -1.66
C ASP A 119 13.06 -0.38 -0.87
N ARG A 120 13.18 -1.20 0.16
CA ARG A 120 14.33 -1.18 1.06
C ARG A 120 15.64 -1.53 0.35
N CYS A 121 15.55 -2.27 -0.74
CA CYS A 121 16.73 -2.71 -1.48
C CYS A 121 17.25 -1.69 -2.49
N LYS A 122 16.65 -0.51 -2.54
CA LYS A 122 17.09 0.55 -3.46
C LYS A 122 17.72 1.72 -2.76
#